data_76084afa872c91d2d8daa0db8f44c13b
#
_entry.id   76084afa872c91d2d8daa0db8f44c13b
#
_cell.length_a   1.000
_cell.length_b   1.000
_cell.length_c   1.000
_cell.angle_alpha   90.00
_cell.angle_beta   90.00
_cell.angle_gamma   90.00
#
_symmetry.space_group_name_H-M   'P 1'
#
loop_
_entity.id
_entity.type
_entity.pdbx_description
1 polymer ?
#
loop_
_entity_poly.entity_id
_entity_poly.type
_entity_poly.pdbx_seq_one_letter_code
_entity_poly.pdbx_strand_id
1 'polypeptide(L)' 'MSWRSVIVSNPAKLSHKDKHLVIRQDEEACIPLEDISVIVVETQQASITSSLLDQLARKTIPLIVCG' A
#
# COMPACT_ATOMS: atom_id res chain seq x y z
N MET A 1 8.14 -2.88 14.88
CA MET A 1 8.14 -4.12 14.10
C MET A 1 6.95 -4.17 13.16
N SER A 2 7.16 -4.68 11.98
CA SER A 2 6.12 -4.71 10.94
C SER A 2 5.46 -6.07 10.92
N TRP A 3 4.19 -6.10 11.22
CA TRP A 3 3.45 -7.34 11.35
C TRP A 3 2.32 -7.51 10.36
N ARG A 4 1.94 -6.42 9.71
CA ARG A 4 0.69 -6.39 8.97
C ARG A 4 0.92 -6.66 7.50
N SER A 5 0.18 -7.64 6.98
CA SER A 5 0.08 -7.85 5.55
C SER A 5 -1.13 -7.08 5.05
N VAL A 6 -0.93 -6.23 4.06
CA VAL A 6 -2.01 -5.44 3.47
C VAL A 6 -2.41 -6.09 2.15
N ILE A 7 -3.66 -6.50 2.05
CA ILE A 7 -4.17 -7.14 0.84
C ILE A 7 -5.23 -6.24 0.24
N VAL A 8 -5.03 -5.85 -1.01
CA VAL A 8 -5.95 -4.99 -1.76
C VAL A 8 -6.60 -5.83 -2.84
N SER A 9 -7.88 -6.16 -2.68
CA SER A 9 -8.59 -7.01 -3.61
C SER A 9 -9.66 -6.28 -4.43
N ASN A 10 -9.96 -5.04 -4.09
CA ASN A 10 -10.92 -4.21 -4.81
C ASN A 10 -10.22 -3.02 -5.46
N PRO A 11 -10.80 -2.40 -6.49
CA PRO A 11 -10.21 -1.21 -7.09
C PRO A 11 -9.90 -0.14 -6.04
N ALA A 12 -8.68 0.38 -6.08
CA ALA A 12 -8.22 1.31 -5.06
C ALA A 12 -7.14 2.23 -5.60
N LYS A 13 -6.97 3.37 -4.94
CA LYS A 13 -5.83 4.25 -5.14
C LYS A 13 -4.94 4.18 -3.93
N LEU A 14 -3.69 3.84 -4.14
CA LEU A 14 -2.70 3.74 -3.08
C LEU A 14 -1.77 4.95 -3.17
N SER A 15 -1.61 5.63 -2.05
CA SER A 15 -0.75 6.80 -1.99
C SER A 15 -0.02 6.84 -0.65
N HIS A 16 0.86 7.82 -0.52
CA HIS A 16 1.65 8.02 0.68
C HIS A 16 1.38 9.40 1.24
N LYS A 17 1.17 9.47 2.54
CA LYS A 17 1.00 10.75 3.22
C LYS A 17 1.47 10.61 4.67
N ASP A 18 2.38 11.49 5.10
CA ASP A 18 2.84 11.54 6.49
C ASP A 18 3.26 10.18 7.05
N LYS A 19 4.07 9.45 6.30
CA LYS A 19 4.58 8.13 6.67
C LYS A 19 3.49 7.07 6.79
N HIS A 20 2.35 7.30 6.16
CA HIS A 20 1.24 6.35 6.13
C HIS A 20 0.95 5.90 4.71
N LEU A 21 0.52 4.66 4.59
CA LEU A 21 -0.10 4.18 3.38
C LEU A 21 -1.55 4.63 3.39
N VAL A 22 -1.98 5.31 2.35
CA VAL A 22 -3.36 5.75 2.20
C VAL A 22 -4.02 4.92 1.13
N ILE A 23 -5.06 4.17 1.51
CA ILE A 23 -5.84 3.35 0.59
C ILE A 23 -7.19 4.02 0.39
N ARG A 24 -7.45 4.41 -0.84
CA ARG A 24 -8.69 5.09 -1.18
C ARG A 24 -9.57 4.18 -2.01
N GLN A 25 -10.65 3.77 -1.42
CA GLN A 25 -11.71 2.99 -2.06
C GLN A 25 -13.03 3.73 -1.84
N ASP A 26 -14.08 3.03 -1.43
CA ASP A 26 -15.30 3.69 -0.98
C ASP A 26 -15.03 4.50 0.30
N GLU A 27 -14.17 3.97 1.14
CA GLU A 27 -13.70 4.65 2.34
C GLU A 27 -12.19 4.79 2.27
N GLU A 28 -11.68 5.81 2.93
CA GLU A 28 -10.24 6.04 3.01
C GLU A 28 -9.68 5.41 4.27
N ALA A 29 -8.60 4.65 4.10
CA ALA A 29 -7.91 4.02 5.22
C ALA A 29 -6.45 4.48 5.23
N CYS A 30 -5.92 4.74 6.41
CA CYS A 30 -4.52 5.12 6.60
C CYS A 30 -3.85 4.10 7.51
N ILE A 31 -2.73 3.56 7.07
CA ILE A 31 -1.98 2.55 7.81
C ILE A 31 -0.53 3.03 7.93
N PRO A 32 0.03 3.10 9.13
CA PRO A 32 1.43 3.48 9.27
C PRO A 32 2.34 2.52 8.53
N LEU A 33 3.25 3.05 7.73
CA LEU A 33 4.18 2.22 6.95
C LEU A 33 5.05 1.34 7.86
N GLU A 34 5.30 1.80 9.08
CA GLU A 34 6.10 1.02 10.04
C GLU A 34 5.43 -0.27 10.45
N ASP A 35 4.11 -0.36 10.32
CA ASP A 35 3.35 -1.55 10.68
C ASP A 35 3.17 -2.53 9.52
N ILE A 36 3.65 -2.17 8.33
CA ILE A 36 3.41 -2.97 7.13
C ILE A 36 4.62 -3.83 6.82
N SER A 37 4.41 -5.13 6.67
CA SER A 37 5.48 -6.05 6.27
C SER A 37 5.44 -6.35 4.78
N VAL A 38 4.24 -6.36 4.17
CA VAL A 38 4.09 -6.64 2.74
C VAL A 38 2.76 -6.07 2.25
N ILE A 39 2.74 -5.65 1.00
CA ILE A 39 1.51 -5.20 0.34
C ILE A 39 1.25 -6.13 -0.84
N VAL A 40 0.06 -6.72 -0.88
CA VAL A 40 -0.36 -7.60 -1.96
C VAL A 40 -1.54 -6.95 -2.67
N VAL A 41 -1.39 -6.69 -3.95
CA VAL A 41 -2.46 -6.10 -4.78
C VAL A 41 -3.01 -7.18 -5.67
N GLU A 42 -4.26 -7.56 -5.45
CA GLU A 42 -4.94 -8.63 -6.19
C GLU A 42 -5.90 -8.10 -7.24
N THR A 43 -5.88 -6.83 -7.52
CA THR A 43 -6.74 -6.22 -8.53
C THR A 43 -5.91 -5.56 -9.60
N GLN A 44 -6.40 -5.58 -10.84
CA GLN A 44 -5.78 -4.87 -11.96
C GLN A 44 -6.19 -3.40 -12.00
N GLN A 45 -7.11 -2.99 -11.15
CA GLN A 45 -7.65 -1.63 -11.14
C GLN A 45 -7.13 -0.83 -9.94
N ALA A 46 -5.90 -1.05 -9.59
CA ALA A 46 -5.25 -0.27 -8.56
C ALA A 46 -4.27 0.71 -9.17
N SER A 47 -4.24 1.93 -8.64
CA SER A 47 -3.21 2.89 -9.01
C SER A 47 -2.33 3.16 -7.80
N ILE A 48 -1.05 3.36 -8.07
CA ILE A 48 -0.04 3.55 -7.03
C ILE A 48 0.78 4.78 -7.41
N THR A 49 0.91 5.72 -6.48
CA THR A 49 1.71 6.91 -6.73
C THR A 49 3.20 6.58 -6.69
N SER A 50 3.99 7.31 -7.47
CA SER A 50 5.44 7.12 -7.46
C SER A 50 6.04 7.50 -6.10
N SER A 51 5.43 8.43 -5.39
CA SER A 51 5.85 8.80 -4.04
C SER A 51 5.71 7.61 -3.08
N LEU A 52 4.64 6.83 -3.20
CA LEU A 52 4.46 5.62 -2.39
C LEU A 52 5.49 4.56 -2.76
N LEU A 53 5.73 4.35 -4.05
CA LEU A 53 6.73 3.38 -4.50
C LEU A 53 8.12 3.71 -3.94
N ASP A 54 8.48 4.99 -3.93
CA ASP A 54 9.74 5.44 -3.36
C ASP A 54 9.83 5.11 -1.86
N GLN A 55 8.77 5.36 -1.12
CA GLN A 55 8.74 5.07 0.30
C GLN A 55 8.80 3.57 0.60
N LEU A 56 8.13 2.76 -0.20
CA LEU A 56 8.19 1.30 -0.04
C LEU A 56 9.60 0.79 -0.28
N ALA A 57 10.29 1.33 -1.29
CA ALA A 57 11.67 0.95 -1.56
C ALA A 57 12.59 1.35 -0.42
N ARG A 58 12.43 2.55 0.11
CA ARG A 58 13.28 3.04 1.22
C ARG A 58 13.08 2.22 2.49
N LYS A 59 11.86 1.74 2.72
CA LYS A 59 11.55 0.96 3.93
C LYS A 59 11.63 -0.54 3.70
N THR A 60 12.04 -0.94 2.51
CA THR A 60 12.19 -2.35 2.14
C THR A 60 10.89 -3.13 2.32
N ILE A 61 9.78 -2.53 1.96
CA ILE A 61 8.47 -3.17 2.01
C ILE A 61 8.17 -3.77 0.64
N PRO A 62 8.05 -5.10 0.52
CA PRO A 62 7.75 -5.70 -0.77
C PRO A 62 6.32 -5.39 -1.22
N LEU A 63 6.18 -5.17 -2.52
CA LEU A 63 4.89 -4.96 -3.16
C LEU A 63 4.71 -6.07 -4.18
N ILE A 64 3.66 -6.85 -4.00
CA ILE A 64 3.33 -7.97 -4.88
C ILE A 64 2.06 -7.64 -5.63
N VAL A 65 2.10 -7.74 -6.95
CA VAL A 65 0.92 -7.50 -7.79
C VAL A 65 0.52 -8.81 -8.43
N CYS A 66 -0.69 -9.26 -8.11
CA CYS A 66 -1.30 -10.47 -8.68
C CYS A 66 -2.59 -10.05 -9.38
N GLY A 67 -2.63 -10.27 -10.67
CA GLY A 67 -3.82 -9.82 -11.35
C GLY A 67 -4.19 -10.67 -12.52
#